data_8117bfd441b2e0932e104632c752b91f
#
_entry.id   8117bfd441b2e0932e104632c752b91f
#
_cell.length_a   1.000
_cell.length_b   1.000
_cell.length_c   1.000
_cell.angle_alpha   90.00
_cell.angle_beta   90.00
_cell.angle_gamma   90.00
#
_symmetry.space_group_name_H-M   'P 1'
#
loop_
_entity.id
_entity.type
_entity.pdbx_description
1 polymer ?
#
loop_
_entity_poly.entity_id
_entity_poly.type
_entity_poly.pdbx_seq_one_letter_code
_entity_poly.pdbx_strand_id
1 'polypeptide(L)'
;IYVHSTIIFDLIKDKYSPTAFAGHSLGEFSALYASGCYDFLTGLKIVNIRASAMDLCEKENPGKMCAVFGINQILLEEFCDKFNCQIANVNSDNQIVVSGQESNIEKLTVHLKNNRIKVIPLKVSGAFHSKLMSNAKVKLKEVILSSKFNDSKYPVFSNFDAKSKTSANEIKDSLIEQIDNTVLWNDSIKSMINLNNKFIEIGPQIVLSNILKKIDDSLVIKNYTCYDNIKND
;
A
#
# COMPACT_ATOMS: atom_id res chain seq x y z
N ILE A 1 8.65 8.77 -4.18
CA ILE A 1 7.17 8.75 -4.15
C ILE A 1 6.66 9.79 -3.17
N TYR A 2 6.92 9.72 -1.84
CA TYR A 2 6.35 10.61 -0.83
C TYR A 2 6.50 12.10 -1.21
N VAL A 3 7.73 12.59 -1.40
CA VAL A 3 8.01 13.98 -1.77
C VAL A 3 7.27 14.41 -3.04
N HIS A 4 7.29 13.56 -4.06
CA HIS A 4 6.60 13.84 -5.32
C HIS A 4 5.08 13.97 -5.11
N SER A 5 4.47 13.00 -4.44
CA SER A 5 3.01 12.98 -4.24
C SER A 5 2.52 14.14 -3.37
N THR A 6 3.28 14.52 -2.33
CA THR A 6 2.94 15.66 -1.47
C THR A 6 3.03 17.00 -2.20
N ILE A 7 4.06 17.20 -3.04
CA ILE A 7 4.20 18.40 -3.85
C ILE A 7 3.03 18.52 -4.85
N ILE A 8 2.75 17.44 -5.59
CA ILE A 8 1.62 17.46 -6.55
C ILE A 8 0.30 17.71 -5.82
N PHE A 9 0.08 17.08 -4.66
CA PHE A 9 -1.12 17.33 -3.85
C PHE A 9 -1.23 18.81 -3.47
N ASP A 10 -0.17 19.43 -2.97
CA ASP A 10 -0.19 20.85 -2.57
C ASP A 10 -0.52 21.81 -3.72
N LEU A 11 -0.14 21.44 -4.95
CA LEU A 11 -0.45 22.23 -6.15
C LEU A 11 -1.92 22.13 -6.59
N ILE A 12 -2.63 21.05 -6.20
CA ILE A 12 -4.00 20.81 -6.66
C ILE A 12 -5.05 20.83 -5.54
N LYS A 13 -4.65 20.85 -4.27
CA LYS A 13 -5.57 20.69 -3.13
C LYS A 13 -6.74 21.66 -3.11
N ASP A 14 -6.53 22.89 -3.60
CA ASP A 14 -7.56 23.93 -3.64
C ASP A 14 -8.53 23.79 -4.84
N LYS A 15 -8.21 22.90 -5.80
CA LYS A 15 -9.08 22.60 -6.95
C LYS A 15 -10.16 21.56 -6.63
N TYR A 16 -10.00 20.79 -5.56
CA TYR A 16 -10.85 19.65 -5.25
C TYR A 16 -11.30 19.62 -3.79
N SER A 17 -12.49 19.04 -3.57
CA SER A 17 -13.02 18.77 -2.22
C SER A 17 -13.05 17.25 -2.01
N PRO A 18 -11.98 16.65 -1.46
CA PRO A 18 -11.90 15.22 -1.28
C PRO A 18 -12.91 14.73 -0.21
N THR A 19 -13.46 13.54 -0.42
CA THR A 19 -14.32 12.87 0.58
C THR A 19 -13.53 11.91 1.46
N ALA A 20 -12.44 11.33 0.95
CA ALA A 20 -11.57 10.43 1.68
C ALA A 20 -10.20 10.33 1.00
N PHE A 21 -9.24 9.78 1.71
CA PHE A 21 -7.91 9.48 1.18
C PHE A 21 -7.59 8.00 1.37
N ALA A 22 -6.78 7.46 0.46
CA ALA A 22 -6.12 6.17 0.58
C ALA A 22 -4.76 6.22 -0.12
N GLY A 23 -3.88 5.32 0.26
CA GLY A 23 -2.61 5.15 -0.41
C GLY A 23 -2.10 3.73 -0.25
N HIS A 24 -1.53 3.16 -1.31
CA HIS A 24 -1.05 1.78 -1.29
C HIS A 24 0.35 1.73 -0.66
N SER A 25 0.52 0.99 0.42
CA SER A 25 1.79 0.81 1.13
C SER A 25 2.45 2.17 1.48
N LEU A 26 3.53 2.55 0.80
CA LEU A 26 4.16 3.86 0.98
C LEU A 26 3.20 5.03 0.71
N GLY A 27 2.23 4.84 -0.17
CA GLY A 27 1.22 5.85 -0.50
C GLY A 27 0.33 6.23 0.67
N GLU A 28 0.11 5.35 1.67
CA GLU A 28 -0.66 5.67 2.88
C GLU A 28 -0.04 6.84 3.65
N PHE A 29 1.29 6.93 3.67
CA PHE A 29 1.99 8.08 4.30
C PHE A 29 1.72 9.39 3.55
N SER A 30 1.62 9.35 2.21
CA SER A 30 1.23 10.54 1.43
C SER A 30 -0.23 10.93 1.66
N ALA A 31 -1.12 9.94 1.78
CA ALA A 31 -2.53 10.14 2.10
C ALA A 31 -2.73 10.77 3.49
N LEU A 32 -1.95 10.34 4.48
CA LEU A 32 -1.95 10.90 5.83
C LEU A 32 -1.46 12.36 5.87
N TYR A 33 -0.45 12.71 5.07
CA TYR A 33 -0.05 14.10 4.88
C TYR A 33 -1.20 14.92 4.25
N ALA A 34 -1.77 14.43 3.17
CA ALA A 34 -2.84 15.10 2.44
C ALA A 34 -4.09 15.34 3.29
N SER A 35 -4.39 14.43 4.20
CA SER A 35 -5.49 14.53 5.14
C SER A 35 -5.24 15.46 6.36
N GLY A 36 -4.00 15.94 6.52
CA GLY A 36 -3.59 16.85 7.58
C GLY A 36 -3.19 16.18 8.89
N CYS A 37 -2.95 14.85 8.89
CA CYS A 37 -2.48 14.12 10.06
C CYS A 37 -1.16 14.63 10.60
N TYR A 38 -0.24 15.02 9.74
CA TYR A 38 1.07 15.56 10.10
C TYR A 38 1.62 16.49 9.01
N ASP A 39 2.65 17.23 9.35
CA ASP A 39 3.35 18.10 8.40
C ASP A 39 4.31 17.29 7.49
N PHE A 40 4.79 17.94 6.42
CA PHE A 40 5.68 17.35 5.44
C PHE A 40 6.95 16.72 6.05
N LEU A 41 7.59 17.43 6.99
CA LEU A 41 8.85 16.98 7.59
C LEU A 41 8.66 15.78 8.50
N THR A 42 7.56 15.73 9.25
CA THR A 42 7.19 14.58 10.07
C THR A 42 6.99 13.33 9.20
N GLY A 43 6.21 13.45 8.14
CA GLY A 43 6.00 12.33 7.21
C GLY A 43 7.29 11.90 6.50
N LEU A 44 8.12 12.85 6.06
CA LEU A 44 9.42 12.56 5.43
C LEU A 44 10.36 11.79 6.39
N LYS A 45 10.42 12.20 7.67
CA LYS A 45 11.20 11.50 8.70
C LYS A 45 10.72 10.05 8.86
N ILE A 46 9.41 9.83 8.96
CA ILE A 46 8.84 8.50 9.16
C ILE A 46 9.14 7.62 7.93
N VAL A 47 8.93 8.12 6.72
CA VAL A 47 9.19 7.39 5.46
C VAL A 47 10.67 7.05 5.30
N ASN A 48 11.58 7.95 5.70
CA ASN A 48 13.02 7.67 5.65
C ASN A 48 13.42 6.54 6.62
N ILE A 49 12.90 6.58 7.85
CA ILE A 49 13.15 5.51 8.84
C ILE A 49 12.53 4.19 8.38
N ARG A 50 11.30 4.23 7.81
CA ARG A 50 10.66 3.06 7.21
C ARG A 50 11.55 2.43 6.14
N ALA A 51 12.03 3.22 5.19
CA ALA A 51 12.87 2.73 4.10
C ALA A 51 14.16 2.09 4.62
N SER A 52 14.85 2.77 5.54
CA SER A 52 16.09 2.24 6.14
C SER A 52 15.88 0.96 6.95
N ALA A 53 14.76 0.88 7.70
CA ALA A 53 14.44 -0.29 8.50
C ALA A 53 14.07 -1.51 7.63
N MET A 54 13.32 -1.28 6.54
CA MET A 54 12.98 -2.33 5.58
C MET A 54 14.20 -2.83 4.80
N ASP A 55 15.11 -1.92 4.40
CA ASP A 55 16.39 -2.26 3.75
C ASP A 55 17.28 -3.16 4.65
N LEU A 56 17.30 -2.88 5.96
CA LEU A 56 18.01 -3.73 6.91
C LEU A 56 17.37 -5.13 7.01
N CYS A 57 16.04 -5.20 7.12
CA CYS A 57 15.34 -6.49 7.15
C CYS A 57 15.59 -7.31 5.89
N GLU A 58 15.64 -6.67 4.72
CA GLU A 58 15.96 -7.31 3.45
C GLU A 58 17.37 -7.89 3.43
N LYS A 59 18.36 -7.16 3.94
CA LYS A 59 19.74 -7.63 4.03
C LYS A 59 19.91 -8.80 5.00
N GLU A 60 19.19 -8.77 6.12
CA GLU A 60 19.21 -9.82 7.13
C GLU A 60 18.42 -11.07 6.69
N ASN A 61 17.30 -10.87 6.00
CA ASN A 61 16.38 -11.91 5.57
C ASN A 61 15.98 -11.70 4.10
N PRO A 62 16.82 -12.04 3.14
CA PRO A 62 16.51 -11.90 1.73
C PRO A 62 15.21 -12.60 1.35
N GLY A 63 14.38 -11.92 0.59
CA GLY A 63 13.09 -12.45 0.17
C GLY A 63 12.66 -11.97 -1.19
N LYS A 64 11.57 -12.55 -1.67
CA LYS A 64 10.97 -12.22 -2.96
C LYS A 64 9.48 -12.01 -2.84
N MET A 65 8.93 -11.40 -3.88
CA MET A 65 7.48 -11.25 -4.05
C MET A 65 7.08 -11.68 -5.46
N CYS A 66 5.87 -12.20 -5.58
CA CYS A 66 5.26 -12.49 -6.87
C CYS A 66 3.78 -12.09 -6.89
N ALA A 67 3.32 -11.59 -8.04
CA ALA A 67 1.91 -11.37 -8.29
C ALA A 67 1.28 -12.64 -8.85
N VAL A 68 0.17 -13.06 -8.26
CA VAL A 68 -0.62 -14.24 -8.63
C VAL A 68 -1.96 -13.77 -9.15
N PHE A 69 -2.44 -14.38 -10.25
CA PHE A 69 -3.64 -13.96 -10.94
C PHE A 69 -4.63 -15.13 -11.13
N GLY A 70 -5.92 -14.84 -11.00
CA GLY A 70 -6.97 -15.79 -11.34
C GLY A 70 -7.12 -16.96 -10.35
N ILE A 71 -6.80 -16.72 -9.08
CA ILE A 71 -6.96 -17.69 -8.00
C ILE A 71 -7.84 -17.11 -6.88
N ASN A 72 -8.66 -17.96 -6.29
CA ASN A 72 -9.39 -17.60 -5.08
C ASN A 72 -8.42 -17.35 -3.92
N GLN A 73 -8.66 -16.31 -3.13
CA GLN A 73 -7.79 -15.90 -2.02
C GLN A 73 -7.63 -17.02 -0.98
N ILE A 74 -8.71 -17.70 -0.59
CA ILE A 74 -8.68 -18.77 0.42
C ILE A 74 -7.75 -19.91 -0.02
N LEU A 75 -7.88 -20.34 -1.29
CA LEU A 75 -7.00 -21.36 -1.85
C LEU A 75 -5.53 -20.91 -1.92
N LEU A 76 -5.29 -19.64 -2.21
CA LEU A 76 -3.93 -19.10 -2.21
C LEU A 76 -3.36 -19.02 -0.78
N GLU A 77 -4.17 -18.72 0.23
CA GLU A 77 -3.78 -18.76 1.65
C GLU A 77 -3.34 -20.17 2.06
N GLU A 78 -4.09 -21.21 1.69
CA GLU A 78 -3.70 -22.62 1.93
C GLU A 78 -2.34 -22.95 1.28
N PHE A 79 -2.10 -22.46 0.07
CA PHE A 79 -0.78 -22.64 -0.56
C PHE A 79 0.32 -21.83 0.12
N CYS A 80 0.03 -20.62 0.56
CA CYS A 80 0.97 -19.80 1.31
C CYS A 80 1.38 -20.50 2.61
N ASP A 81 0.44 -21.05 3.36
CA ASP A 81 0.72 -21.80 4.58
C ASP A 81 1.59 -23.03 4.30
N LYS A 82 1.24 -23.81 3.26
CA LYS A 82 2.00 -25.00 2.85
C LYS A 82 3.45 -24.69 2.48
N PHE A 83 3.71 -23.55 1.85
CA PHE A 83 5.04 -23.14 1.39
C PHE A 83 5.72 -22.11 2.30
N ASN A 84 5.14 -21.81 3.48
CA ASN A 84 5.63 -20.80 4.41
C ASN A 84 5.87 -19.44 3.72
N CYS A 85 4.86 -18.99 2.99
CA CYS A 85 4.74 -17.68 2.36
C CYS A 85 3.58 -16.90 2.99
N GLN A 86 3.42 -15.62 2.64
CA GLN A 86 2.32 -14.79 3.14
C GLN A 86 1.72 -13.96 2.01
N ILE A 87 0.41 -13.70 2.08
CA ILE A 87 -0.21 -12.70 1.22
C ILE A 87 0.26 -11.32 1.67
N ALA A 88 0.91 -10.61 0.77
CA ALA A 88 1.42 -9.26 0.99
C ALA A 88 0.40 -8.18 0.61
N ASN A 89 -0.29 -8.36 -0.52
CA ASN A 89 -1.29 -7.40 -1.00
C ASN A 89 -2.47 -8.12 -1.63
N VAL A 90 -3.68 -7.69 -1.31
CA VAL A 90 -4.90 -8.03 -2.05
C VAL A 90 -5.27 -6.82 -2.90
N ASN A 91 -4.81 -6.79 -4.16
CA ASN A 91 -4.95 -5.62 -5.03
C ASN A 91 -6.32 -5.56 -5.72
N SER A 92 -6.87 -6.71 -6.09
CA SER A 92 -8.21 -6.88 -6.65
C SER A 92 -8.62 -8.35 -6.50
N ASP A 93 -9.87 -8.69 -6.78
CA ASP A 93 -10.35 -10.08 -6.75
C ASP A 93 -9.53 -11.02 -7.67
N ASN A 94 -8.83 -10.45 -8.65
CA ASN A 94 -8.04 -11.21 -9.65
C ASN A 94 -6.53 -11.02 -9.53
N GLN A 95 -6.04 -10.20 -8.58
CA GLN A 95 -4.60 -9.93 -8.41
C GLN A 95 -4.21 -9.88 -6.95
N ILE A 96 -3.48 -10.88 -6.50
CA ILE A 96 -2.95 -11.01 -5.15
C ILE A 96 -1.43 -11.07 -5.23
N VAL A 97 -0.73 -10.43 -4.31
CA VAL A 97 0.74 -10.47 -4.22
C VAL A 97 1.12 -11.32 -3.01
N VAL A 98 2.04 -12.23 -3.22
CA VAL A 98 2.61 -13.08 -2.18
C VAL A 98 4.05 -12.69 -1.92
N SER A 99 4.48 -12.76 -0.67
CA SER A 99 5.85 -12.50 -0.23
C SER A 99 6.35 -13.58 0.72
N GLY A 100 7.67 -13.76 0.78
CA GLY A 100 8.31 -14.74 1.63
C GLY A 100 9.79 -14.90 1.33
N GLN A 101 10.45 -15.84 2.00
CA GLN A 101 11.83 -16.20 1.68
C GLN A 101 11.96 -16.63 0.23
N GLU A 102 13.07 -16.28 -0.40
CA GLU A 102 13.30 -16.53 -1.83
C GLU A 102 13.03 -17.98 -2.23
N SER A 103 13.60 -18.94 -1.51
CA SER A 103 13.42 -20.39 -1.79
C SER A 103 11.96 -20.85 -1.65
N ASN A 104 11.19 -20.23 -0.76
CA ASN A 104 9.78 -20.56 -0.53
C ASN A 104 8.92 -20.00 -1.67
N ILE A 105 9.16 -18.76 -2.08
CA ILE A 105 8.48 -18.12 -3.24
C ILE A 105 8.77 -18.91 -4.53
N GLU A 106 9.99 -19.41 -4.70
CA GLU A 106 10.34 -20.26 -5.86
C GLU A 106 9.53 -21.56 -5.88
N LYS A 107 9.47 -22.29 -4.75
CA LYS A 107 8.67 -23.51 -4.62
C LYS A 107 7.19 -23.25 -4.86
N LEU A 108 6.63 -22.21 -4.26
CA LEU A 108 5.25 -21.79 -4.47
C LEU A 108 5.01 -21.45 -5.96
N THR A 109 5.92 -20.70 -6.58
CA THR A 109 5.81 -20.31 -8.00
C THR A 109 5.77 -21.53 -8.92
N VAL A 110 6.61 -22.54 -8.67
CA VAL A 110 6.60 -23.81 -9.43
C VAL A 110 5.27 -24.53 -9.22
N HIS A 111 4.79 -24.63 -7.98
CA HIS A 111 3.51 -25.29 -7.67
C HIS A 111 2.33 -24.62 -8.39
N LEU A 112 2.25 -23.27 -8.32
CA LEU A 112 1.19 -22.50 -8.97
C LEU A 112 1.22 -22.66 -10.49
N LYS A 113 2.40 -22.59 -11.13
CA LYS A 113 2.57 -22.78 -12.57
C LYS A 113 2.16 -24.19 -13.03
N ASN A 114 2.50 -25.22 -12.25
CA ASN A 114 2.09 -26.60 -12.54
C ASN A 114 0.55 -26.77 -12.49
N ASN A 115 -0.14 -25.95 -11.70
CA ASN A 115 -1.60 -25.85 -11.64
C ASN A 115 -2.17 -24.83 -12.65
N ARG A 116 -1.39 -24.36 -13.63
CA ARG A 116 -1.78 -23.40 -14.68
C ARG A 116 -2.22 -22.04 -14.14
N ILE A 117 -1.79 -21.67 -12.95
CA ILE A 117 -2.04 -20.37 -12.34
C ILE A 117 -0.95 -19.40 -12.82
N LYS A 118 -1.38 -18.20 -13.26
CA LYS A 118 -0.45 -17.16 -13.75
C LYS A 118 0.27 -16.52 -12.59
N VAL A 119 1.62 -16.55 -12.61
CA VAL A 119 2.50 -15.94 -11.62
C VAL A 119 3.53 -15.05 -12.31
N ILE A 120 3.70 -13.82 -11.82
CA ILE A 120 4.68 -12.84 -12.31
C ILE A 120 5.58 -12.46 -11.14
N PRO A 121 6.89 -12.77 -11.19
CA PRO A 121 7.85 -12.28 -10.21
C PRO A 121 7.90 -10.75 -10.19
N LEU A 122 7.96 -10.14 -9.02
CA LEU A 122 8.12 -8.71 -8.88
C LEU A 122 9.61 -8.35 -8.79
N LYS A 123 9.99 -7.23 -9.38
CA LYS A 123 11.37 -6.70 -9.33
C LYS A 123 11.59 -5.94 -8.02
N VAL A 124 11.51 -6.66 -6.92
CA VAL A 124 11.78 -6.16 -5.57
C VAL A 124 12.73 -7.13 -4.88
N SER A 125 13.49 -6.63 -3.94
CA SER A 125 14.56 -7.33 -3.26
C SER A 125 14.17 -7.85 -1.88
N GLY A 126 13.01 -7.41 -1.34
CA GLY A 126 12.55 -7.77 0.01
C GLY A 126 11.19 -8.45 0.01
N ALA A 127 10.93 -9.22 1.08
CA ALA A 127 9.63 -9.83 1.38
C ALA A 127 8.74 -8.84 2.14
N PHE A 128 8.35 -7.74 1.47
CA PHE A 128 7.55 -6.69 2.09
C PHE A 128 6.16 -7.21 2.50
N HIS A 129 5.58 -6.59 3.54
CA HIS A 129 4.27 -6.96 4.07
C HIS A 129 4.19 -8.43 4.53
N SER A 130 5.27 -8.93 5.12
CA SER A 130 5.36 -10.26 5.71
C SER A 130 6.07 -10.21 7.07
N LYS A 131 6.05 -11.30 7.82
CA LYS A 131 6.75 -11.41 9.12
C LYS A 131 8.26 -11.22 9.02
N LEU A 132 8.85 -11.31 7.83
CA LEU A 132 10.25 -10.97 7.60
C LEU A 132 10.54 -9.46 7.79
N MET A 133 9.50 -8.61 7.84
CA MET A 133 9.58 -7.17 8.12
C MET A 133 9.33 -6.81 9.60
N SER A 134 9.16 -7.77 10.52
CA SER A 134 8.79 -7.49 11.91
C SER A 134 9.84 -6.65 12.66
N ASN A 135 11.13 -6.79 12.33
CA ASN A 135 12.17 -5.92 12.91
C ASN A 135 12.03 -4.46 12.44
N ALA A 136 11.58 -4.24 11.20
CA ALA A 136 11.29 -2.89 10.71
C ALA A 136 10.08 -2.28 11.44
N LYS A 137 9.09 -3.09 11.80
CA LYS A 137 7.93 -2.66 12.60
C LYS A 137 8.35 -2.08 13.94
N VAL A 138 9.31 -2.68 14.64
CA VAL A 138 9.81 -2.17 15.93
C VAL A 138 10.36 -0.75 15.79
N LYS A 139 11.24 -0.53 14.80
CA LYS A 139 11.83 0.80 14.55
C LYS A 139 10.78 1.81 14.08
N LEU A 140 9.85 1.39 13.25
CA LEU A 140 8.77 2.26 12.77
C LEU A 140 7.83 2.66 13.90
N LYS A 141 7.50 1.73 14.81
CA LYS A 141 6.69 2.01 15.99
C LYS A 141 7.27 3.13 16.85
N GLU A 142 8.56 3.11 17.12
CA GLU A 142 9.24 4.15 17.93
C GLU A 142 9.06 5.53 17.31
N VAL A 143 9.32 5.68 16.01
CA VAL A 143 9.21 6.98 15.35
C VAL A 143 7.77 7.44 15.21
N ILE A 144 6.82 6.53 14.94
CA ILE A 144 5.40 6.89 14.84
C ILE A 144 4.87 7.37 16.21
N LEU A 145 5.16 6.63 17.29
CA LEU A 145 4.69 7.00 18.63
C LEU A 145 5.29 8.31 19.13
N SER A 146 6.58 8.58 18.81
CA SER A 146 7.26 9.82 19.19
C SER A 146 6.92 11.01 18.28
N SER A 147 6.28 10.79 17.13
CA SER A 147 5.91 11.84 16.20
C SER A 147 4.56 12.46 16.55
N LYS A 148 4.43 13.75 16.26
CA LYS A 148 3.16 14.47 16.43
C LYS A 148 2.21 14.11 15.30
N PHE A 149 1.05 13.55 15.66
CA PHE A 149 -0.07 13.34 14.77
C PHE A 149 -1.26 14.15 15.26
N ASN A 150 -2.01 14.70 14.35
CA ASN A 150 -3.32 15.32 14.59
C ASN A 150 -4.41 14.37 14.09
N ASP A 151 -5.61 14.57 14.56
CA ASP A 151 -6.77 13.91 13.94
C ASP A 151 -6.86 14.36 12.47
N SER A 152 -7.19 13.40 11.61
CA SER A 152 -7.32 13.65 10.18
C SER A 152 -8.55 14.51 9.87
N LYS A 153 -8.42 15.46 8.97
CA LYS A 153 -9.54 16.28 8.48
C LYS A 153 -10.53 15.49 7.62
N TYR A 154 -10.07 14.38 7.04
CA TYR A 154 -10.84 13.53 6.14
C TYR A 154 -10.60 12.06 6.49
N PRO A 155 -11.56 11.16 6.27
CA PRO A 155 -11.33 9.73 6.43
C PRO A 155 -10.13 9.25 5.61
N VAL A 156 -9.20 8.53 6.24
CA VAL A 156 -8.10 7.83 5.57
C VAL A 156 -8.30 6.33 5.71
N PHE A 157 -8.33 5.62 4.60
CA PHE A 157 -8.46 4.16 4.60
C PHE A 157 -7.12 3.51 4.89
N SER A 158 -7.10 2.71 5.95
CA SER A 158 -5.92 1.98 6.39
C SER A 158 -5.70 0.74 5.54
N ASN A 159 -4.44 0.50 5.17
CA ASN A 159 -4.06 -0.72 4.45
C ASN A 159 -4.21 -1.99 5.30
N PHE A 160 -4.06 -1.87 6.63
CA PHE A 160 -4.04 -3.00 7.55
C PHE A 160 -5.42 -3.65 7.74
N ASP A 161 -6.47 -2.87 7.89
CA ASP A 161 -7.82 -3.37 8.21
C ASP A 161 -8.92 -2.87 7.26
N ALA A 162 -8.54 -2.16 6.19
CA ALA A 162 -9.42 -1.58 5.19
C ALA A 162 -10.52 -0.64 5.75
N LYS A 163 -10.35 -0.15 6.98
CA LYS A 163 -11.29 0.76 7.64
C LYS A 163 -10.85 2.21 7.50
N SER A 164 -11.83 3.10 7.37
CA SER A 164 -11.58 4.54 7.40
C SER A 164 -11.33 5.00 8.83
N LYS A 165 -10.34 5.87 9.02
CA LYS A 165 -9.94 6.41 10.32
C LYS A 165 -9.75 7.92 10.24
N THR A 166 -10.06 8.60 11.34
CA THR A 166 -9.79 10.02 11.53
C THR A 166 -8.99 10.27 12.80
N SER A 167 -9.13 9.41 13.82
CA SER A 167 -8.39 9.53 15.09
C SER A 167 -6.90 9.30 14.90
N ALA A 168 -6.08 10.22 15.40
CA ALA A 168 -4.61 10.12 15.38
C ALA A 168 -4.08 8.83 16.02
N ASN A 169 -4.71 8.36 17.11
CA ASN A 169 -4.29 7.15 17.79
C ASN A 169 -4.61 5.90 16.97
N GLU A 170 -5.82 5.79 16.41
CA GLU A 170 -6.21 4.67 15.55
C GLU A 170 -5.36 4.61 14.26
N ILE A 171 -5.01 5.79 13.70
CA ILE A 171 -4.12 5.90 12.55
C ILE A 171 -2.72 5.39 12.90
N LYS A 172 -2.14 5.82 14.03
CA LYS A 172 -0.83 5.34 14.49
C LYS A 172 -0.81 3.82 14.66
N ASP A 173 -1.81 3.26 15.33
CA ASP A 173 -1.91 1.83 15.60
C ASP A 173 -1.95 1.03 14.29
N SER A 174 -2.82 1.41 13.35
CA SER A 174 -2.92 0.71 12.07
C SER A 174 -1.69 0.90 11.17
N LEU A 175 -1.07 2.08 11.19
CA LEU A 175 0.13 2.36 10.42
C LEU A 175 1.35 1.54 10.89
N ILE A 176 1.42 1.26 12.20
CA ILE A 176 2.43 0.36 12.77
C ILE A 176 2.18 -1.09 12.28
N GLU A 177 0.92 -1.52 12.24
CA GLU A 177 0.57 -2.87 11.78
C GLU A 177 0.79 -3.05 10.26
N GLN A 178 0.71 -2.00 9.44
CA GLN A 178 0.84 -2.06 7.99
C GLN A 178 2.14 -2.76 7.52
N ILE A 179 3.25 -2.61 8.26
CA ILE A 179 4.59 -2.94 7.77
C ILE A 179 4.81 -4.45 7.54
N ASP A 180 4.21 -5.29 8.40
CA ASP A 180 4.39 -6.74 8.39
C ASP A 180 3.07 -7.53 8.21
N ASN A 181 2.01 -6.82 7.77
CA ASN A 181 0.71 -7.41 7.48
C ASN A 181 0.24 -7.07 6.06
N THR A 182 -0.76 -7.82 5.59
CA THR A 182 -1.35 -7.69 4.26
C THR A 182 -1.93 -6.29 4.01
N VAL A 183 -1.65 -5.73 2.85
CA VAL A 183 -2.32 -4.53 2.33
C VAL A 183 -3.67 -4.93 1.74
N LEU A 184 -4.76 -4.58 2.42
CA LEU A 184 -6.14 -4.88 2.02
C LEU A 184 -6.68 -3.81 1.06
N TRP A 185 -5.99 -3.64 -0.09
CA TRP A 185 -6.29 -2.58 -1.05
C TRP A 185 -7.66 -2.74 -1.70
N ASN A 186 -8.00 -3.95 -2.12
CA ASN A 186 -9.28 -4.27 -2.75
C ASN A 186 -10.48 -3.87 -1.87
N ASP A 187 -10.43 -4.22 -0.59
CA ASP A 187 -11.51 -3.94 0.37
C ASP A 187 -11.59 -2.44 0.69
N SER A 188 -10.42 -1.77 0.80
CA SER A 188 -10.37 -0.31 0.96
C SER A 188 -11.05 0.40 -0.21
N ILE A 189 -10.74 0.01 -1.44
CA ILE A 189 -11.31 0.64 -2.64
C ILE A 189 -12.79 0.30 -2.78
N LYS A 190 -13.23 -0.93 -2.53
CA LYS A 190 -14.65 -1.30 -2.53
C LYS A 190 -15.45 -0.46 -1.52
N SER A 191 -14.88 -0.20 -0.34
CA SER A 191 -15.50 0.69 0.65
C SER A 191 -15.54 2.15 0.19
N MET A 192 -14.48 2.65 -0.48
CA MET A 192 -14.43 4.01 -1.00
C MET A 192 -15.39 4.24 -2.16
N ILE A 193 -15.62 3.25 -3.02
CA ILE A 193 -16.59 3.33 -4.14
C ILE A 193 -18.00 3.64 -3.62
N ASN A 194 -18.36 3.14 -2.46
CA ASN A 194 -19.65 3.45 -1.82
C ASN A 194 -19.77 4.92 -1.40
N LEU A 195 -18.66 5.64 -1.25
CA LEU A 195 -18.64 7.07 -0.92
C LEU A 195 -18.63 7.93 -2.18
N ASN A 196 -17.88 7.54 -3.21
CA ASN A 196 -17.73 8.30 -4.46
C ASN A 196 -17.15 7.38 -5.55
N ASN A 197 -17.59 7.57 -6.80
CA ASN A 197 -17.06 6.87 -7.96
C ASN A 197 -15.96 7.65 -8.72
N LYS A 198 -15.57 8.84 -8.22
CA LYS A 198 -14.52 9.69 -8.81
C LYS A 198 -13.25 9.59 -7.99
N PHE A 199 -12.16 9.26 -8.64
CA PHE A 199 -10.85 9.09 -8.02
C PHE A 199 -9.80 9.98 -8.67
N ILE A 200 -8.85 10.44 -7.87
CA ILE A 200 -7.66 11.14 -8.34
C ILE A 200 -6.45 10.38 -7.83
N GLU A 201 -5.66 9.83 -8.75
CA GLU A 201 -4.36 9.25 -8.42
C GLU A 201 -3.28 10.32 -8.52
N ILE A 202 -2.51 10.45 -7.44
CA ILE A 202 -1.36 11.36 -7.35
C ILE A 202 -0.10 10.53 -7.11
N GLY A 203 0.83 10.55 -8.05
CA GLY A 203 2.05 9.78 -7.94
C GLY A 203 2.89 9.82 -9.21
N PRO A 204 4.15 9.34 -9.17
CA PRO A 204 5.04 9.42 -10.33
C PRO A 204 4.67 8.47 -11.48
N GLN A 205 3.69 7.60 -11.28
CA GLN A 205 3.25 6.60 -12.26
C GLN A 205 1.73 6.37 -12.13
N ILE A 206 1.13 5.80 -13.17
CA ILE A 206 -0.28 5.40 -13.24
C ILE A 206 -0.38 3.91 -12.89
N VAL A 207 -0.27 3.59 -11.60
CA VAL A 207 -0.31 2.21 -11.10
C VAL A 207 -1.66 1.89 -10.48
N LEU A 208 -2.13 2.74 -9.58
CA LEU A 208 -3.37 2.50 -8.83
C LEU A 208 -4.59 2.61 -9.74
N SER A 209 -4.59 3.54 -10.69
CA SER A 209 -5.67 3.63 -11.69
C SER A 209 -5.85 2.34 -12.47
N ASN A 210 -4.74 1.68 -12.84
CA ASN A 210 -4.80 0.40 -13.53
C ASN A 210 -5.35 -0.73 -12.63
N ILE A 211 -5.14 -0.64 -11.31
CA ILE A 211 -5.71 -1.58 -10.35
C ILE A 211 -7.18 -1.26 -10.11
N LEU A 212 -7.54 0.01 -9.93
CA LEU A 212 -8.92 0.46 -9.74
C LEU A 212 -9.82 0.02 -10.90
N LYS A 213 -9.36 0.19 -12.14
CA LYS A 213 -10.09 -0.26 -13.34
C LYS A 213 -10.31 -1.76 -13.42
N LYS A 214 -9.53 -2.57 -12.67
CA LYS A 214 -9.77 -4.02 -12.54
C LYS A 214 -10.76 -4.35 -11.42
N ILE A 215 -10.95 -3.45 -10.47
CA ILE A 215 -11.95 -3.59 -9.40
C ILE A 215 -13.32 -3.17 -9.95
N ASP A 216 -13.36 -2.01 -10.60
CA ASP A 216 -14.56 -1.47 -11.26
C ASP A 216 -14.15 -0.58 -12.43
N ASP A 217 -14.51 -0.97 -13.65
CA ASP A 217 -14.15 -0.26 -14.89
C ASP A 217 -15.01 0.99 -15.14
N SER A 218 -16.11 1.15 -14.43
CA SER A 218 -16.98 2.34 -14.50
C SER A 218 -16.42 3.56 -13.78
N LEU A 219 -15.38 3.39 -12.94
CA LEU A 219 -14.81 4.48 -12.16
C LEU A 219 -14.25 5.61 -13.03
N VAL A 220 -14.53 6.84 -12.63
CA VAL A 220 -13.94 8.05 -13.25
C VAL A 220 -12.62 8.35 -12.54
N ILE A 221 -11.52 8.19 -13.25
CA ILE A 221 -10.18 8.34 -12.67
C ILE A 221 -9.39 9.42 -13.39
N LYS A 222 -8.85 10.35 -12.63
CA LYS A 222 -7.92 11.39 -13.07
C LYS A 222 -6.54 11.13 -12.48
N ASN A 223 -5.49 11.48 -13.21
CA ASN A 223 -4.11 11.21 -12.81
C ASN A 223 -3.28 12.47 -12.84
N TYR A 224 -2.50 12.70 -11.77
CA TYR A 224 -1.48 13.74 -11.72
C TYR A 224 -0.12 13.11 -11.44
N THR A 225 0.66 12.94 -12.51
CA THR A 225 2.00 12.32 -12.46
C THR A 225 3.13 13.35 -12.56
N CYS A 226 2.84 14.55 -13.04
CA CYS A 226 3.82 15.62 -13.19
C CYS A 226 3.12 16.98 -13.23
N TYR A 227 3.90 18.06 -13.20
CA TYR A 227 3.39 19.43 -13.27
C TYR A 227 2.60 19.74 -14.56
N ASP A 228 2.99 19.15 -15.70
CA ASP A 228 2.29 19.40 -16.97
C ASP A 228 0.85 18.91 -16.95
N ASN A 229 0.54 17.85 -16.19
CA ASN A 229 -0.86 17.41 -16.00
C ASN A 229 -1.70 18.47 -15.27
N ILE A 230 -1.08 19.24 -14.36
CA ILE A 230 -1.75 20.29 -13.59
C ILE A 230 -2.00 21.53 -14.44
N LYS A 231 -1.03 21.88 -15.28
CA LYS A 231 -1.08 23.07 -16.14
C LYS A 231 -2.14 22.95 -17.25
N ASN A 232 -2.35 21.73 -17.75
CA ASN A 232 -3.28 21.45 -18.85
C ASN A 232 -4.70 21.09 -18.37
N ASP A 233 -4.99 21.30 -17.08
CA ASP A 233 -6.25 21.05 -16.39
C ASP A 233 -6.97 22.37 -16.06
#